data_50ab918c2a8b8eaf86391782f307c1bb
#
_entry.id   50ab918c2a8b8eaf86391782f307c1bb
#
_cell.length_a   1.000
_cell.length_b   1.000
_cell.length_c   1.000
_cell.angle_alpha   90.00
_cell.angle_beta   90.00
_cell.angle_gamma   90.00
#
_symmetry.space_group_name_H-M   'P 1'
#
loop_
_entity.id
_entity.type
_entity.pdbx_description
1 polymer ?
#
loop_
_entity_poly.entity_id
_entity_poly.type
_entity_poly.pdbx_seq_one_letter_code
_entity_poly.pdbx_strand_id
1 'polypeptide(L)'
;MMLDLSQPPISKTVKTSLPKLTKRYEQARIYATQLHATQTRKGGIPFITHLLAVSTPVLENGGDEDQVIAALLHDAVEDQGGAATLAVIQQKFGDRVAAIVASCTESDIQTKPPWHDRKERYIEQMRQASADVHLVSLSDKLDNLRSTHALLQQEGITAWQRFKGDRDQSLWFYQEILKIYQTSHTGYMITEYIRLLEAIAS
;
A
#
# COMPACT_ATOMS: atom_id res chain seq x y z
N MET A 1 -9.80 -2.95 32.06
CA MET A 1 -8.34 -2.73 32.10
C MET A 1 -8.09 -1.38 31.46
N MET A 2 -7.80 -0.34 32.23
CA MET A 2 -7.59 1.02 31.73
C MET A 2 -6.26 1.08 31.01
N LEU A 3 -6.26 1.59 29.79
CA LEU A 3 -5.05 1.87 29.03
C LEU A 3 -4.27 2.99 29.71
N ASP A 4 -3.02 2.72 30.03
CA ASP A 4 -2.06 3.72 30.53
C ASP A 4 -1.69 4.69 29.39
N LEU A 5 -2.15 5.93 29.49
CA LEU A 5 -1.91 7.01 28.52
C LEU A 5 -0.62 7.82 28.83
N SER A 6 0.26 7.32 29.69
CA SER A 6 1.46 8.03 30.16
C SER A 6 2.71 7.88 29.29
N GLN A 7 2.59 7.51 28.01
CA GLN A 7 3.76 7.52 27.11
C GLN A 7 4.13 8.97 26.73
N PRO A 8 5.43 9.36 26.86
CA PRO A 8 5.86 10.69 26.47
C PRO A 8 5.69 10.89 24.96
N PRO A 9 5.40 12.13 24.49
CA PRO A 9 5.25 12.41 23.08
C PRO A 9 6.56 12.06 22.36
N ILE A 10 6.45 11.19 21.35
CA ILE A 10 7.58 10.84 20.48
C ILE A 10 8.05 12.13 19.81
N SER A 11 9.30 12.52 20.09
CA SER A 11 9.96 13.64 19.44
C SER A 11 9.97 13.39 17.92
N LYS A 12 8.98 13.93 17.21
CA LYS A 12 9.02 14.05 15.76
C LYS A 12 10.11 15.07 15.44
N THR A 13 11.21 14.63 14.87
CA THR A 13 12.10 15.51 14.15
C THR A 13 11.27 16.09 12.99
N VAL A 14 10.71 17.27 13.20
CA VAL A 14 9.95 17.98 12.17
C VAL A 14 10.94 18.25 11.04
N LYS A 15 10.80 17.56 9.91
CA LYS A 15 11.51 17.92 8.68
C LYS A 15 11.17 19.39 8.40
N THR A 16 12.17 20.25 8.44
CA THR A 16 12.03 21.72 8.32
C THR A 16 11.58 22.19 6.94
N SER A 17 11.38 21.29 5.98
CA SER A 17 10.80 21.61 4.66
C SER A 17 9.70 20.61 4.32
N LEU A 18 8.51 21.12 4.02
CA LEU A 18 7.41 20.33 3.45
C LEU A 18 7.84 19.73 2.10
N PRO A 19 7.43 18.51 1.75
CA PRO A 19 7.69 17.94 0.44
C PRO A 19 7.07 18.86 -0.63
N LYS A 20 7.89 19.31 -1.56
CA LYS A 20 7.43 20.15 -2.68
C LYS A 20 6.99 19.24 -3.82
N LEU A 21 5.69 19.19 -4.08
CA LEU A 21 5.15 18.52 -5.25
C LEU A 21 5.35 19.40 -6.49
N THR A 22 5.90 18.81 -7.54
CA THR A 22 6.19 19.48 -8.81
C THR A 22 5.26 18.98 -9.93
N LYS A 23 5.53 19.41 -11.17
CA LYS A 23 4.85 18.87 -12.36
C LYS A 23 5.03 17.36 -12.52
N ARG A 24 6.07 16.75 -11.94
CA ARG A 24 6.26 15.29 -11.96
C ARG A 24 5.10 14.56 -11.27
N TYR A 25 4.68 15.04 -10.10
CA TYR A 25 3.52 14.50 -9.39
C TYR A 25 2.23 14.63 -10.21
N GLU A 26 2.00 15.78 -10.84
CA GLU A 26 0.84 15.99 -11.72
C GLU A 26 0.84 14.98 -12.89
N GLN A 27 2.00 14.80 -13.53
CA GLN A 27 2.16 13.83 -14.62
C GLN A 27 1.94 12.39 -14.14
N ALA A 28 2.41 12.03 -12.94
CA ALA A 28 2.20 10.71 -12.37
C ALA A 28 0.72 10.44 -12.09
N ARG A 29 -0.02 11.43 -11.56
CA ARG A 29 -1.46 11.33 -11.33
C ARG A 29 -2.24 11.14 -12.64
N ILE A 30 -1.89 11.90 -13.68
CA ILE A 30 -2.51 11.74 -15.01
C ILE A 30 -2.20 10.35 -15.57
N TYR A 31 -0.95 9.91 -15.50
CA TYR A 31 -0.51 8.60 -16.00
C TYR A 31 -1.20 7.44 -15.26
N ALA A 32 -1.25 7.48 -13.94
CA ALA A 32 -1.97 6.51 -13.12
C ALA A 32 -3.47 6.43 -13.50
N THR A 33 -4.12 7.60 -13.68
CA THR A 33 -5.53 7.66 -14.09
C THR A 33 -5.75 7.02 -15.45
N GLN A 34 -4.85 7.24 -16.41
CA GLN A 34 -4.95 6.66 -17.76
C GLN A 34 -4.72 5.15 -17.74
N LEU A 35 -3.70 4.67 -17.02
CA LEU A 35 -3.38 3.26 -16.90
C LEU A 35 -4.55 2.44 -16.33
N HIS A 36 -5.22 2.97 -15.32
CA HIS A 36 -6.29 2.28 -14.59
C HIS A 36 -7.70 2.77 -14.97
N ALA A 37 -7.86 3.42 -16.13
CA ALA A 37 -9.11 4.09 -16.53
C ALA A 37 -10.34 3.15 -16.56
N THR A 38 -10.15 1.87 -16.88
CA THR A 38 -11.23 0.87 -16.95
C THR A 38 -11.25 -0.09 -15.77
N GLN A 39 -10.30 0.05 -14.84
CA GLN A 39 -10.19 -0.84 -13.70
C GLN A 39 -11.04 -0.36 -12.53
N THR A 40 -11.63 -1.33 -11.81
CA THR A 40 -12.43 -1.07 -10.61
C THR A 40 -11.96 -1.91 -9.44
N ARG A 41 -12.21 -1.43 -8.24
CA ARG A 41 -12.11 -2.15 -6.98
C ARG A 41 -13.25 -3.16 -6.83
N LYS A 42 -13.18 -4.09 -5.87
CA LYS A 42 -14.17 -5.15 -5.61
C LYS A 42 -15.60 -4.62 -5.42
N GLY A 43 -15.78 -3.39 -4.97
CA GLY A 43 -17.07 -2.72 -4.86
C GLY A 43 -17.55 -1.98 -6.12
N GLY A 44 -16.87 -2.12 -7.28
CA GLY A 44 -17.21 -1.40 -8.51
C GLY A 44 -16.74 0.07 -8.54
N ILE A 45 -16.02 0.52 -7.51
CA ILE A 45 -15.49 1.88 -7.41
C ILE A 45 -14.28 2.03 -8.34
N PRO A 46 -14.11 3.15 -9.08
CA PRO A 46 -12.95 3.38 -9.93
C PRO A 46 -11.62 3.17 -9.19
N PHE A 47 -10.68 2.45 -9.80
CA PHE A 47 -9.42 2.05 -9.16
C PHE A 47 -8.55 3.24 -8.72
N ILE A 48 -8.66 4.37 -9.40
CA ILE A 48 -7.95 5.61 -9.05
C ILE A 48 -8.20 6.07 -7.61
N THR A 49 -9.36 5.74 -7.02
CA THR A 49 -9.67 6.07 -5.62
C THR A 49 -8.70 5.41 -4.66
N HIS A 50 -8.29 4.17 -4.94
CA HIS A 50 -7.27 3.46 -4.19
C HIS A 50 -5.91 4.14 -4.30
N LEU A 51 -5.45 4.44 -5.51
CA LEU A 51 -4.15 5.05 -5.74
C LEU A 51 -4.02 6.41 -5.05
N LEU A 52 -5.09 7.21 -5.05
CA LEU A 52 -5.15 8.47 -4.30
C LEU A 52 -5.16 8.23 -2.78
N ALA A 53 -5.93 7.26 -2.30
CA ALA A 53 -5.98 6.90 -0.87
C ALA A 53 -4.63 6.37 -0.35
N VAL A 54 -3.85 5.67 -1.19
CA VAL A 54 -2.49 5.22 -0.86
C VAL A 54 -1.50 6.38 -0.87
N SER A 55 -1.61 7.33 -1.80
CA SER A 55 -0.68 8.46 -1.90
C SER A 55 -0.81 9.46 -0.75
N THR A 56 -2.00 9.63 -0.18
CA THR A 56 -2.28 10.62 0.88
C THR A 56 -1.52 10.30 2.19
N PRO A 57 -1.60 9.09 2.78
CA PRO A 57 -0.86 8.77 4.00
C PRO A 57 0.66 8.85 3.83
N VAL A 58 1.19 8.60 2.62
CA VAL A 58 2.62 8.78 2.34
C VAL A 58 3.03 10.22 2.56
N LEU A 59 2.27 11.21 2.05
CA LEU A 59 2.52 12.64 2.30
C LEU A 59 2.36 13.02 3.77
N GLU A 60 1.28 12.57 4.41
CA GLU A 60 0.98 12.87 5.82
C GLU A 60 2.07 12.36 6.77
N ASN A 61 2.77 11.29 6.39
CA ASN A 61 3.86 10.72 7.17
C ASN A 61 5.26 11.18 6.72
N GLY A 62 5.32 12.28 5.96
CA GLY A 62 6.56 12.95 5.60
C GLY A 62 7.31 12.32 4.44
N GLY A 63 6.62 11.52 3.62
CA GLY A 63 7.16 11.02 2.35
C GLY A 63 7.49 12.16 1.39
N ASP A 64 8.51 11.97 0.57
CA ASP A 64 8.91 12.92 -0.46
C ASP A 64 8.16 12.68 -1.79
N GLU A 65 8.46 13.50 -2.81
CA GLU A 65 7.76 13.44 -4.09
C GLU A 65 7.94 12.07 -4.78
N ASP A 66 9.11 11.45 -4.70
CA ASP A 66 9.34 10.14 -5.33
C ASP A 66 8.51 9.04 -4.68
N GLN A 67 8.40 9.04 -3.35
CA GLN A 67 7.58 8.08 -2.61
C GLN A 67 6.09 8.25 -2.93
N VAL A 68 5.63 9.49 -3.03
CA VAL A 68 4.22 9.78 -3.39
C VAL A 68 3.91 9.40 -4.83
N ILE A 69 4.84 9.64 -5.76
CA ILE A 69 4.70 9.20 -7.16
C ILE A 69 4.68 7.66 -7.20
N ALA A 70 5.57 7.01 -6.46
CA ALA A 70 5.58 5.55 -6.37
C ALA A 70 4.26 5.00 -5.78
N ALA A 71 3.68 5.68 -4.79
CA ALA A 71 2.38 5.33 -4.23
C ALA A 71 1.24 5.40 -5.26
N LEU A 72 1.25 6.40 -6.15
CA LEU A 72 0.27 6.49 -7.25
C LEU A 72 0.45 5.38 -8.30
N LEU A 73 1.64 4.80 -8.42
CA LEU A 73 2.01 3.88 -9.48
C LEU A 73 2.29 2.45 -8.97
N HIS A 74 2.10 2.17 -7.68
CA HIS A 74 2.55 0.93 -7.04
C HIS A 74 1.93 -0.34 -7.65
N ASP A 75 0.70 -0.27 -8.14
CA ASP A 75 -0.01 -1.38 -8.80
C ASP A 75 0.16 -1.40 -10.33
N ALA A 76 0.81 -0.37 -10.91
CA ALA A 76 0.88 -0.21 -12.37
C ALA A 76 1.61 -1.38 -13.06
N VAL A 77 2.67 -1.89 -12.44
CA VAL A 77 3.45 -3.02 -12.99
C VAL A 77 2.67 -4.32 -12.89
N GLU A 78 2.05 -4.57 -11.74
CA GLU A 78 1.30 -5.82 -11.51
C GLU A 78 0.06 -5.93 -12.39
N ASP A 79 -0.64 -4.81 -12.61
CA ASP A 79 -1.97 -4.80 -13.22
C ASP A 79 -1.97 -4.32 -14.68
N GLN A 80 -0.95 -3.58 -15.13
CA GLN A 80 -1.02 -2.82 -16.38
C GLN A 80 0.22 -2.98 -17.30
N GLY A 81 0.80 -4.17 -17.38
CA GLY A 81 1.78 -4.47 -18.43
C GLY A 81 3.19 -4.86 -17.99
N GLY A 82 3.40 -5.16 -16.72
CA GLY A 82 4.63 -5.79 -16.23
C GLY A 82 5.90 -4.96 -16.49
N ALA A 83 6.96 -5.63 -16.92
CA ALA A 83 8.27 -5.02 -17.15
C ALA A 83 8.25 -3.84 -18.14
N ALA A 84 7.36 -3.86 -19.15
CA ALA A 84 7.23 -2.75 -20.09
C ALA A 84 6.73 -1.47 -19.40
N THR A 85 5.74 -1.59 -18.53
CA THR A 85 5.24 -0.47 -17.72
C THR A 85 6.29 0.02 -16.74
N LEU A 86 7.08 -0.87 -16.13
CA LEU A 86 8.18 -0.48 -15.25
C LEU A 86 9.23 0.36 -15.99
N ALA A 87 9.61 -0.02 -17.21
CA ALA A 87 10.55 0.75 -18.03
C ALA A 87 10.02 2.17 -18.35
N VAL A 88 8.72 2.31 -18.63
CA VAL A 88 8.08 3.62 -18.84
C VAL A 88 8.10 4.45 -17.55
N ILE A 89 7.82 3.83 -16.40
CA ILE A 89 7.88 4.51 -15.09
C ILE A 89 9.29 5.01 -14.83
N GLN A 90 10.32 4.19 -15.06
CA GLN A 90 11.71 4.56 -14.90
C GLN A 90 12.10 5.76 -15.79
N GLN A 91 11.71 5.72 -17.06
CA GLN A 91 11.97 6.80 -18.02
C GLN A 91 11.30 8.12 -17.63
N LYS A 92 10.06 8.08 -17.14
CA LYS A 92 9.26 9.28 -16.84
C LYS A 92 9.55 9.85 -15.45
N PHE A 93 9.77 8.99 -14.46
CA PHE A 93 9.79 9.38 -13.05
C PHE A 93 11.12 9.07 -12.35
N GLY A 94 12.06 8.40 -13.01
CA GLY A 94 13.40 8.13 -12.52
C GLY A 94 13.56 6.79 -11.79
N ASP A 95 14.82 6.45 -11.54
CA ASP A 95 15.22 5.13 -11.02
C ASP A 95 14.66 4.84 -9.63
N ARG A 96 14.61 5.84 -8.74
CA ARG A 96 14.13 5.65 -7.37
C ARG A 96 12.65 5.34 -7.33
N VAL A 97 11.83 6.04 -8.12
CA VAL A 97 10.39 5.73 -8.25
C VAL A 97 10.19 4.31 -8.78
N ALA A 98 10.91 3.96 -9.86
CA ALA A 98 10.81 2.62 -10.45
C ALA A 98 11.24 1.52 -9.48
N ALA A 99 12.30 1.74 -8.69
CA ALA A 99 12.76 0.79 -7.68
C ALA A 99 11.73 0.56 -6.57
N ILE A 100 11.09 1.63 -6.08
CA ILE A 100 10.03 1.51 -5.07
C ILE A 100 8.83 0.74 -5.64
N VAL A 101 8.37 1.10 -6.85
CA VAL A 101 7.25 0.42 -7.53
C VAL A 101 7.55 -1.06 -7.75
N ALA A 102 8.73 -1.40 -8.27
CA ALA A 102 9.16 -2.80 -8.46
C ALA A 102 9.16 -3.57 -7.14
N SER A 103 9.61 -2.94 -6.05
CA SER A 103 9.62 -3.54 -4.72
C SER A 103 8.22 -3.67 -4.10
N CYS A 104 7.22 -2.93 -4.55
CA CYS A 104 5.82 -3.09 -4.14
C CYS A 104 5.06 -4.12 -4.98
N THR A 105 5.59 -4.51 -6.15
CA THR A 105 4.96 -5.46 -7.06
C THR A 105 5.07 -6.89 -6.50
N GLU A 106 3.94 -7.56 -6.30
CA GLU A 106 3.90 -8.93 -5.81
C GLU A 106 4.24 -9.95 -6.90
N SER A 107 3.77 -9.72 -8.13
CA SER A 107 4.03 -10.58 -9.27
C SER A 107 3.68 -9.85 -10.57
N ASP A 108 4.63 -9.83 -11.51
CA ASP A 108 4.48 -9.32 -12.88
C ASP A 108 4.23 -10.45 -13.91
N ILE A 109 4.09 -11.70 -13.45
CA ILE A 109 3.96 -12.90 -14.28
C ILE A 109 2.48 -13.10 -14.67
N GLN A 110 2.21 -13.37 -15.95
CA GLN A 110 0.85 -13.61 -16.45
C GLN A 110 0.16 -14.79 -15.77
N THR A 111 0.87 -15.89 -15.53
CA THR A 111 0.37 -17.03 -14.78
C THR A 111 0.78 -16.89 -13.33
N LYS A 112 -0.06 -16.21 -12.53
CA LYS A 112 0.26 -15.97 -11.11
C LYS A 112 0.33 -17.29 -10.35
N PRO A 113 1.41 -17.53 -9.56
CA PRO A 113 1.51 -18.67 -8.65
C PRO A 113 0.34 -18.74 -7.65
N PRO A 114 0.19 -19.84 -6.91
CA PRO A 114 -0.80 -19.95 -5.83
C PRO A 114 -0.75 -18.74 -4.89
N TRP A 115 -1.90 -18.38 -4.34
CA TRP A 115 -2.03 -17.16 -3.54
C TRP A 115 -1.05 -17.14 -2.35
N HIS A 116 -0.94 -18.24 -1.63
CA HIS A 116 -0.07 -18.34 -0.45
C HIS A 116 1.40 -18.15 -0.80
N ASP A 117 1.88 -18.82 -1.86
CA ASP A 117 3.26 -18.73 -2.32
C ASP A 117 3.65 -17.28 -2.72
N ARG A 118 2.70 -16.56 -3.33
CA ARG A 118 2.92 -15.15 -3.68
C ARG A 118 3.04 -14.29 -2.42
N LYS A 119 2.18 -14.53 -1.42
CA LYS A 119 2.20 -13.79 -0.16
C LYS A 119 3.46 -14.05 0.65
N GLU A 120 3.94 -15.30 0.71
CA GLU A 120 5.22 -15.64 1.33
C GLU A 120 6.39 -14.93 0.65
N ARG A 121 6.44 -14.93 -0.69
CA ARG A 121 7.48 -14.20 -1.44
C ARG A 121 7.42 -12.71 -1.17
N TYR A 122 6.24 -12.13 -1.15
CA TYR A 122 6.06 -10.70 -0.86
C TYR A 122 6.50 -10.35 0.57
N ILE A 123 6.18 -11.18 1.56
CA ILE A 123 6.65 -11.02 2.93
C ILE A 123 8.18 -11.03 2.98
N GLU A 124 8.82 -12.00 2.30
CA GLU A 124 10.28 -12.07 2.26
C GLU A 124 10.91 -10.87 1.53
N GLN A 125 10.29 -10.43 0.43
CA GLN A 125 10.69 -9.20 -0.27
C GLN A 125 10.61 -7.98 0.65
N MET A 126 9.56 -7.84 1.43
CA MET A 126 9.40 -6.75 2.39
C MET A 126 10.41 -6.81 3.55
N ARG A 127 10.85 -7.99 4.00
CA ARG A 127 11.91 -8.10 5.03
C ARG A 127 13.22 -7.46 4.61
N GLN A 128 13.50 -7.45 3.31
CA GLN A 128 14.72 -6.90 2.73
C GLN A 128 14.55 -5.47 2.18
N ALA A 129 13.31 -4.97 2.19
CA ALA A 129 12.98 -3.68 1.60
C ALA A 129 13.42 -2.50 2.50
N SER A 130 13.63 -1.35 1.87
CA SER A 130 13.96 -0.11 2.57
C SER A 130 12.74 0.50 3.29
N ALA A 131 12.98 1.41 4.22
CA ALA A 131 11.92 2.18 4.87
C ALA A 131 11.06 2.98 3.88
N ASP A 132 11.61 3.40 2.75
CA ASP A 132 10.88 4.07 1.67
C ASP A 132 9.81 3.16 1.06
N VAL A 133 10.19 1.91 0.78
CA VAL A 133 9.28 0.88 0.27
C VAL A 133 8.23 0.51 1.32
N HIS A 134 8.65 0.37 2.58
CA HIS A 134 7.72 0.09 3.69
C HIS A 134 6.65 1.17 3.81
N LEU A 135 6.99 2.46 3.66
CA LEU A 135 6.01 3.55 3.75
C LEU A 135 4.92 3.41 2.68
N VAL A 136 5.31 3.14 1.43
CA VAL A 136 4.36 2.97 0.32
C VAL A 136 3.53 1.70 0.51
N SER A 137 4.17 0.57 0.81
CA SER A 137 3.50 -0.71 1.02
C SER A 137 2.56 -0.70 2.23
N LEU A 138 2.96 -0.06 3.35
CA LEU A 138 2.10 0.14 4.52
C LEU A 138 0.85 0.96 4.17
N SER A 139 1.01 2.03 3.39
CA SER A 139 -0.11 2.86 2.93
C SER A 139 -1.10 2.07 2.07
N ASP A 140 -0.61 1.22 1.15
CA ASP A 140 -1.42 0.33 0.35
C ASP A 140 -2.20 -0.67 1.22
N LYS A 141 -1.51 -1.36 2.14
CA LYS A 141 -2.17 -2.36 2.99
C LYS A 141 -3.16 -1.71 3.96
N LEU A 142 -2.90 -0.48 4.40
CA LEU A 142 -3.83 0.29 5.21
C LEU A 142 -5.13 0.60 4.44
N ASP A 143 -5.05 1.04 3.18
CA ASP A 143 -6.25 1.26 2.35
C ASP A 143 -6.97 -0.04 2.03
N ASN A 144 -6.23 -1.13 1.79
CA ASN A 144 -6.81 -2.45 1.59
C ASN A 144 -7.58 -2.95 2.83
N LEU A 145 -7.06 -2.73 4.05
CA LEU A 145 -7.77 -3.03 5.30
C LEU A 145 -9.01 -2.17 5.47
N ARG A 146 -8.95 -0.87 5.18
CA ARG A 146 -10.12 0.04 5.21
C ARG A 146 -11.22 -0.44 4.26
N SER A 147 -10.85 -0.80 3.04
CA SER A 147 -11.77 -1.30 2.03
C SER A 147 -12.40 -2.64 2.45
N THR A 148 -11.60 -3.55 3.02
CA THR A 148 -12.07 -4.84 3.54
C THR A 148 -13.04 -4.65 4.69
N HIS A 149 -12.70 -3.79 5.66
CA HIS A 149 -13.57 -3.46 6.79
C HIS A 149 -14.90 -2.85 6.31
N ALA A 150 -14.86 -1.88 5.39
CA ALA A 150 -16.07 -1.28 4.83
C ALA A 150 -16.97 -2.33 4.14
N LEU A 151 -16.36 -3.26 3.39
CA LEU A 151 -17.10 -4.32 2.72
C LEU A 151 -17.74 -5.29 3.70
N LEU A 152 -17.03 -5.66 4.77
CA LEU A 152 -17.58 -6.50 5.86
C LEU A 152 -18.72 -5.80 6.60
N GLN A 153 -18.68 -4.49 6.79
CA GLN A 153 -19.79 -3.72 7.37
C GLN A 153 -21.05 -3.73 6.48
N GLN A 154 -20.87 -3.78 5.16
CA GLN A 154 -21.98 -3.77 4.19
C GLN A 154 -22.57 -5.16 3.95
N GLU A 155 -21.73 -6.18 3.83
CA GLU A 155 -22.10 -7.52 3.35
C GLU A 155 -21.97 -8.62 4.42
N GLY A 156 -21.44 -8.26 5.59
CA GLY A 156 -21.13 -9.24 6.64
C GLY A 156 -20.05 -10.23 6.22
N ILE A 157 -20.01 -11.38 6.86
CA ILE A 157 -18.98 -12.41 6.65
C ILE A 157 -18.91 -12.94 5.21
N THR A 158 -19.98 -12.80 4.44
CA THR A 158 -20.04 -13.23 3.03
C THR A 158 -19.07 -12.43 2.14
N ALA A 159 -18.65 -11.25 2.58
CA ALA A 159 -17.66 -10.43 1.88
C ALA A 159 -16.32 -11.18 1.63
N TRP A 160 -15.95 -12.11 2.51
CA TRP A 160 -14.73 -12.90 2.35
C TRP A 160 -14.71 -13.75 1.07
N GLN A 161 -15.86 -14.12 0.52
CA GLN A 161 -15.96 -14.86 -0.76
C GLN A 161 -15.46 -14.05 -1.97
N ARG A 162 -15.31 -12.73 -1.82
CA ARG A 162 -14.76 -11.87 -2.88
C ARG A 162 -13.23 -11.87 -2.93
N PHE A 163 -12.56 -12.50 -1.96
CA PHE A 163 -11.10 -12.52 -1.87
C PHE A 163 -10.55 -13.87 -2.35
N LYS A 164 -9.35 -13.86 -2.95
CA LYS A 164 -8.68 -15.10 -3.42
C LYS A 164 -8.14 -15.93 -2.27
N GLY A 165 -7.69 -15.29 -1.19
CA GLY A 165 -7.42 -15.94 0.09
C GLY A 165 -8.68 -15.93 0.94
N ASP A 166 -8.93 -16.99 1.70
CA ASP A 166 -9.99 -17.00 2.69
C ASP A 166 -9.70 -16.01 3.84
N ARG A 167 -10.60 -15.96 4.83
CA ARG A 167 -10.45 -15.08 5.99
C ARG A 167 -9.15 -15.33 6.74
N ASP A 168 -8.87 -16.59 7.07
CA ASP A 168 -7.73 -16.94 7.93
C ASP A 168 -6.40 -16.69 7.22
N GLN A 169 -6.31 -17.02 5.94
CA GLN A 169 -5.15 -16.70 5.08
C GLN A 169 -4.94 -15.19 4.98
N SER A 170 -6.01 -14.42 4.77
CA SER A 170 -5.92 -12.96 4.70
C SER A 170 -5.44 -12.35 6.01
N LEU A 171 -5.99 -12.79 7.15
CA LEU A 171 -5.56 -12.35 8.48
C LEU A 171 -4.10 -12.71 8.75
N TRP A 172 -3.68 -13.94 8.43
CA TRP A 172 -2.29 -14.35 8.53
C TRP A 172 -1.36 -13.40 7.75
N PHE A 173 -1.67 -13.11 6.49
CA PHE A 173 -0.86 -12.21 5.68
C PHE A 173 -0.73 -10.82 6.30
N TYR A 174 -1.84 -10.22 6.73
CA TYR A 174 -1.82 -8.89 7.35
C TYR A 174 -1.07 -8.87 8.69
N GLN A 175 -1.11 -9.95 9.47
CA GLN A 175 -0.35 -10.08 10.71
C GLN A 175 1.16 -10.18 10.46
N GLU A 176 1.58 -11.00 9.50
CA GLU A 176 2.99 -11.18 9.19
C GLU A 176 3.62 -9.91 8.61
N ILE A 177 2.93 -9.22 7.71
CA ILE A 177 3.46 -8.00 7.12
C ILE A 177 3.51 -6.83 8.12
N LEU A 178 2.57 -6.77 9.07
CA LEU A 178 2.57 -5.77 10.15
C LEU A 178 3.85 -5.86 10.99
N LYS A 179 4.31 -7.05 11.33
CA LYS A 179 5.56 -7.26 12.10
C LYS A 179 6.75 -6.60 11.41
N ILE A 180 6.78 -6.65 10.08
CA ILE A 180 7.84 -6.03 9.28
C ILE A 180 7.71 -4.50 9.32
N TYR A 181 6.53 -3.95 9.09
CA TYR A 181 6.32 -2.50 9.11
C TYR A 181 6.68 -1.87 10.46
N GLN A 182 6.41 -2.57 11.56
CA GLN A 182 6.76 -2.12 12.91
C GLN A 182 8.27 -2.00 13.15
N THR A 183 9.12 -2.58 12.30
CA THR A 183 10.58 -2.43 12.41
C THR A 183 11.09 -1.06 11.94
N SER A 184 10.34 -0.38 11.06
CA SER A 184 10.77 0.87 10.42
C SER A 184 9.78 2.02 10.59
N HIS A 185 8.54 1.74 10.99
CA HIS A 185 7.47 2.72 11.12
C HIS A 185 6.76 2.61 12.47
N THR A 186 6.34 3.76 12.97
CA THR A 186 5.56 3.90 14.22
C THR A 186 4.48 4.97 14.02
N GLY A 187 3.63 5.18 15.02
CA GLY A 187 2.65 6.26 15.03
C GLY A 187 1.33 5.90 14.35
N TYR A 188 0.66 6.92 13.80
CA TYR A 188 -0.74 6.82 13.37
C TYR A 188 -1.04 5.67 12.41
N MET A 189 -0.23 5.48 11.37
CA MET A 189 -0.51 4.45 10.36
C MET A 189 -0.47 3.04 10.95
N ILE A 190 0.49 2.76 11.82
CA ILE A 190 0.60 1.45 12.52
C ILE A 190 -0.58 1.27 13.48
N THR A 191 -0.93 2.30 14.24
CA THR A 191 -2.07 2.25 15.18
C THR A 191 -3.38 1.98 14.43
N GLU A 192 -3.62 2.68 13.33
CA GLU A 192 -4.82 2.50 12.51
C GLU A 192 -4.83 1.14 11.82
N TYR A 193 -3.68 0.65 11.36
CA TYR A 193 -3.55 -0.68 10.79
C TYR A 193 -3.97 -1.76 11.80
N ILE A 194 -3.44 -1.70 13.03
CA ILE A 194 -3.78 -2.63 14.11
C ILE A 194 -5.29 -2.59 14.38
N ARG A 195 -5.85 -1.38 14.57
CA ARG A 195 -7.29 -1.20 14.82
C ARG A 195 -8.16 -1.83 13.74
N LEU A 196 -7.80 -1.64 12.47
CA LEU A 196 -8.55 -2.21 11.33
C LEU A 196 -8.38 -3.72 11.25
N LEU A 197 -7.17 -4.23 11.50
CA LEU A 197 -6.91 -5.66 11.51
C LEU A 197 -7.72 -6.38 12.59
N GLU A 198 -7.80 -5.81 13.79
CA GLU A 198 -8.66 -6.32 14.87
C GLU A 198 -10.14 -6.28 14.48
N ALA A 199 -10.59 -5.18 13.85
CA ALA A 199 -11.99 -5.02 13.44
C ALA A 199 -12.42 -6.00 12.34
N ILE A 200 -11.51 -6.44 11.44
CA ILE A 200 -11.84 -7.46 10.43
C ILE A 200 -11.65 -8.89 10.95
N ALA A 201 -10.97 -9.06 12.08
CA ALA A 201 -10.77 -10.35 12.72
C ALA A 201 -11.92 -10.73 13.67
N SER A 202 -12.71 -9.77 14.13
CA SER A 202 -13.88 -9.97 14.97
C SER A 202 -15.10 -10.44 14.16
#